data_4170b301b38f376facbc23e04f755ff3
#
_entry.id   4170b301b38f376facbc23e04f755ff3
#
_cell.length_a   1.000
_cell.length_b   1.000
_cell.length_c   1.000
_cell.angle_alpha   90.00
_cell.angle_beta   90.00
_cell.angle_gamma   90.00
#
_symmetry.space_group_name_H-M   'P 1'
#
loop_
_entity.id
_entity.type
_entity.pdbx_description
1 polymer ?
#
loop_
_entity_poly.entity_id
_entity_poly.type
_entity_poly.pdbx_seq_one_letter_code
_entity_poly.pdbx_strand_id
1 'polypeptide(L)'
;GLSVDGGFTWSELRDWAQRLKTALVTVDGVQKVALYGEQTPVVNVYVSMATLANFAIRPETIVATIGQQNSIVDSGEKQAGKLQIQILEDGTYKTLDDLSDQLLISSSGKQYRLGDIARVERGYAEPPQTMMRVDGRRAVGIGVSTEEGVDVVKTGAEIESLLASLTRQMPLGMELTVLYPENRIAREANSTFILNLA
;
A
#
# COMPACT_ATOMS: atom_id res chain seq x y z
N GLY A 1 8.76 -5.90 -11.20
CA GLY A 1 7.39 -5.69 -10.78
C GLY A 1 6.73 -6.97 -10.33
N LEU A 2 6.07 -6.94 -9.19
CA LEU A 2 5.22 -8.01 -8.69
C LEU A 2 3.77 -7.71 -9.10
N SER A 3 3.20 -8.50 -9.98
CA SER A 3 1.84 -8.34 -10.49
C SER A 3 0.93 -9.49 -10.05
N VAL A 4 -0.38 -9.23 -10.04
CA VAL A 4 -1.39 -10.20 -9.63
C VAL A 4 -2.58 -10.22 -10.58
N ASP A 5 -3.20 -11.40 -10.70
CA ASP A 5 -4.51 -11.55 -11.31
C ASP A 5 -5.63 -10.97 -10.43
N GLY A 6 -6.85 -10.86 -10.98
CA GLY A 6 -7.99 -10.24 -10.29
C GLY A 6 -8.48 -10.94 -9.03
N GLY A 7 -7.95 -12.13 -8.68
CA GLY A 7 -8.31 -12.88 -7.48
C GLY A 7 -7.62 -12.43 -6.18
N PHE A 8 -6.64 -11.54 -6.26
CA PHE A 8 -5.86 -11.08 -5.11
C PHE A 8 -6.26 -9.69 -4.64
N THR A 9 -6.22 -9.48 -3.33
CA THR A 9 -6.39 -8.17 -2.70
C THR A 9 -5.10 -7.36 -2.75
N TRP A 10 -5.21 -6.04 -2.55
CA TRP A 10 -4.03 -5.18 -2.39
C TRP A 10 -3.20 -5.54 -1.14
N SER A 11 -3.85 -6.04 -0.08
CA SER A 11 -3.15 -6.49 1.14
C SER A 11 -2.25 -7.68 0.85
N GLU A 12 -2.76 -8.70 0.17
CA GLU A 12 -1.97 -9.88 -0.19
C GLU A 12 -0.80 -9.52 -1.11
N LEU A 13 -1.02 -8.64 -2.09
CA LEU A 13 0.05 -8.15 -2.96
C LEU A 13 1.12 -7.40 -2.17
N ARG A 14 0.72 -6.53 -1.24
CA ARG A 14 1.62 -5.79 -0.37
C ARG A 14 2.41 -6.72 0.55
N ASP A 15 1.77 -7.71 1.16
CA ASP A 15 2.41 -8.64 2.07
C ASP A 15 3.52 -9.44 1.37
N TRP A 16 3.26 -9.86 0.14
CA TRP A 16 4.28 -10.50 -0.68
C TRP A 16 5.40 -9.53 -1.10
N ALA A 17 5.07 -8.30 -1.48
CA ALA A 17 6.07 -7.28 -1.79
C ALA A 17 6.98 -6.99 -0.58
N GLN A 18 6.42 -6.93 0.63
CA GLN A 18 7.19 -6.74 1.86
C GLN A 18 8.08 -7.94 2.19
N ARG A 19 7.61 -9.19 1.97
CA ARG A 19 8.45 -10.40 2.10
C ARG A 19 9.63 -10.36 1.14
N LEU A 20 9.39 -10.02 -0.13
CA LEU A 20 10.44 -9.88 -1.13
C LEU A 20 11.42 -8.78 -0.74
N LYS A 21 10.93 -7.62 -0.28
CA LYS A 21 11.77 -6.53 0.22
C LYS A 21 12.66 -6.97 1.38
N THR A 22 12.08 -7.63 2.38
CA THR A 22 12.82 -8.11 3.56
C THR A 22 13.92 -9.12 3.16
N ALA A 23 13.61 -10.01 2.24
CA ALA A 23 14.61 -10.97 1.75
C ALA A 23 15.71 -10.28 0.93
N LEU A 24 15.36 -9.34 0.05
CA LEU A 24 16.31 -8.64 -0.81
C LEU A 24 17.30 -7.76 -0.04
N VAL A 25 16.87 -7.16 1.07
CA VAL A 25 17.77 -6.35 1.94
C VAL A 25 18.89 -7.18 2.55
N THR A 26 18.74 -8.50 2.66
CA THR A 26 19.78 -9.39 3.23
C THR A 26 20.86 -9.79 2.22
N VAL A 27 20.70 -9.46 0.95
CA VAL A 27 21.70 -9.77 -0.09
C VAL A 27 22.90 -8.81 0.05
N ASP A 28 24.09 -9.37 0.02
CA ASP A 28 25.33 -8.61 0.12
C ASP A 28 25.47 -7.59 -1.02
N GLY A 29 25.85 -6.35 -0.68
CA GLY A 29 25.93 -5.24 -1.63
C GLY A 29 24.60 -4.57 -1.98
N VAL A 30 23.48 -4.95 -1.37
CA VAL A 30 22.20 -4.23 -1.49
C VAL A 30 22.14 -3.11 -0.44
N GLN A 31 22.10 -1.87 -0.91
CA GLN A 31 22.00 -0.69 -0.06
C GLN A 31 20.56 -0.43 0.39
N LYS A 32 19.61 -0.52 -0.54
CA LYS A 32 18.19 -0.14 -0.28
C LYS A 32 17.25 -0.93 -1.18
N VAL A 33 16.10 -1.27 -0.61
CA VAL A 33 14.96 -1.79 -1.37
C VAL A 33 13.76 -0.89 -1.13
N ALA A 34 13.20 -0.35 -2.20
CA ALA A 34 12.02 0.51 -2.19
C ALA A 34 10.82 -0.15 -2.88
N LEU A 35 9.63 0.07 -2.37
CA LEU A 35 8.39 -0.36 -2.99
C LEU A 35 7.69 0.83 -3.65
N TYR A 36 7.06 0.60 -4.80
CA TYR A 36 6.38 1.60 -5.61
C TYR A 36 4.98 1.13 -5.99
N GLY A 37 4.02 2.04 -5.99
CA GLY A 37 2.63 1.72 -6.35
C GLY A 37 1.85 0.99 -5.27
N GLU A 38 2.36 0.94 -4.03
CA GLU A 38 1.60 0.46 -2.88
C GLU A 38 0.40 1.38 -2.65
N GLN A 39 -0.74 0.77 -2.31
CA GLN A 39 -1.91 1.52 -1.89
C GLN A 39 -1.87 1.78 -0.39
N THR A 40 -2.14 3.02 0.01
CA THR A 40 -2.18 3.41 1.42
C THR A 40 -3.41 2.81 2.09
N PRO A 41 -3.27 1.93 3.09
CA PRO A 41 -4.41 1.40 3.82
C PRO A 41 -5.04 2.50 4.68
N VAL A 42 -6.37 2.55 4.64
CA VAL A 42 -7.17 3.50 5.42
C VAL A 42 -8.37 2.79 6.03
N VAL A 43 -8.93 3.38 7.07
CA VAL A 43 -10.27 3.08 7.54
C VAL A 43 -11.21 4.13 6.96
N ASN A 44 -12.22 3.69 6.23
CA ASN A 44 -13.27 4.53 5.67
C ASN A 44 -14.46 4.61 6.62
N VAL A 45 -14.90 5.82 6.91
CA VAL A 45 -16.13 6.09 7.64
C VAL A 45 -17.13 6.73 6.67
N TYR A 46 -18.22 6.03 6.41
CA TYR A 46 -19.29 6.51 5.53
C TYR A 46 -20.52 6.84 6.34
N VAL A 47 -21.05 8.05 6.17
CA VAL A 47 -22.30 8.46 6.80
C VAL A 47 -23.15 9.26 5.83
N SER A 48 -24.49 9.06 5.83
CA SER A 48 -25.37 9.86 5.00
C SER A 48 -25.67 11.21 5.67
N MET A 49 -25.78 12.27 4.87
CA MET A 49 -26.17 13.58 5.36
C MET A 49 -27.58 13.56 6.00
N ALA A 50 -28.48 12.71 5.48
CA ALA A 50 -29.80 12.48 6.06
C ALA A 50 -29.72 11.88 7.47
N THR A 51 -28.83 10.89 7.67
CA THR A 51 -28.58 10.32 9.00
C THR A 51 -28.07 11.38 9.96
N LEU A 52 -27.08 12.19 9.55
CA LEU A 52 -26.56 13.27 10.38
C LEU A 52 -27.63 14.27 10.78
N ALA A 53 -28.50 14.67 9.84
CA ALA A 53 -29.62 15.58 10.12
C ALA A 53 -30.60 14.98 11.13
N ASN A 54 -30.97 13.69 10.99
CA ASN A 54 -31.89 12.99 11.89
C ASN A 54 -31.36 12.91 13.33
N PHE A 55 -30.03 12.75 13.50
CA PHE A 55 -29.38 12.72 14.81
C PHE A 55 -28.93 14.08 15.33
N ALA A 56 -29.24 15.17 14.60
CA ALA A 56 -28.78 16.52 14.88
C ALA A 56 -27.26 16.61 15.09
N ILE A 57 -26.50 15.94 14.27
CA ILE A 57 -25.03 15.93 14.28
C ILE A 57 -24.55 16.69 13.05
N ARG A 58 -23.64 17.65 13.24
CA ARG A 58 -23.03 18.39 12.14
C ARG A 58 -21.86 17.57 11.56
N PRO A 59 -21.67 17.58 10.22
CA PRO A 59 -20.54 16.89 9.58
C PRO A 59 -19.18 17.23 10.21
N GLU A 60 -18.97 18.51 10.53
CA GLU A 60 -17.73 19.00 11.12
C GLU A 60 -17.47 18.37 12.51
N THR A 61 -18.54 18.06 13.25
CA THR A 61 -18.42 17.42 14.57
C THR A 61 -17.83 16.02 14.44
N ILE A 62 -18.25 15.23 13.44
CA ILE A 62 -17.66 13.89 13.19
C ILE A 62 -16.19 14.02 12.81
N VAL A 63 -15.89 14.90 11.84
CA VAL A 63 -14.50 15.10 11.37
C VAL A 63 -13.62 15.55 12.53
N ALA A 64 -14.07 16.50 13.34
CA ALA A 64 -13.31 16.99 14.49
C ALA A 64 -13.10 15.89 15.56
N THR A 65 -14.15 15.12 15.87
CA THR A 65 -14.05 14.05 16.89
C THR A 65 -13.10 12.94 16.44
N ILE A 66 -13.20 12.51 15.20
CA ILE A 66 -12.28 11.51 14.64
C ILE A 66 -10.86 12.08 14.59
N GLY A 67 -10.67 13.31 14.13
CA GLY A 67 -9.38 13.96 13.97
C GLY A 67 -8.61 14.25 15.26
N GLN A 68 -9.29 14.25 16.43
CA GLN A 68 -8.62 14.42 17.72
C GLN A 68 -7.64 13.28 18.06
N GLN A 69 -7.91 12.08 17.56
CA GLN A 69 -7.14 10.87 17.88
C GLN A 69 -6.53 10.19 16.64
N ASN A 70 -6.80 10.70 15.44
CA ASN A 70 -6.42 10.04 14.19
C ASN A 70 -5.89 11.01 13.14
N SER A 71 -5.03 10.48 12.29
CA SER A 71 -4.59 11.18 11.08
C SER A 71 -5.64 11.01 9.97
N ILE A 72 -6.37 12.06 9.66
CA ILE A 72 -7.31 12.08 8.54
C ILE A 72 -6.53 12.31 7.25
N VAL A 73 -6.67 11.39 6.28
CA VAL A 73 -6.05 11.49 4.95
C VAL A 73 -6.90 12.38 4.04
N ASP A 74 -8.21 12.15 4.05
CA ASP A 74 -9.20 12.91 3.27
C ASP A 74 -10.55 12.90 3.97
N SER A 75 -11.29 13.98 3.82
CA SER A 75 -12.68 14.05 4.26
C SER A 75 -13.48 14.95 3.32
N GLY A 76 -14.66 14.50 2.93
CA GLY A 76 -15.51 15.30 2.07
C GLY A 76 -16.79 14.59 1.65
N GLU A 77 -17.68 15.33 1.02
CA GLU A 77 -18.89 14.77 0.43
C GLU A 77 -18.51 14.03 -0.87
N LYS A 78 -18.67 12.71 -0.86
CA LYS A 78 -18.51 11.82 -2.01
C LYS A 78 -19.89 11.34 -2.42
N GLN A 79 -20.29 11.59 -3.69
CA GLN A 79 -21.56 11.15 -4.28
C GLN A 79 -22.84 11.44 -3.45
N ALA A 80 -23.73 12.27 -3.99
CA ALA A 80 -25.14 12.42 -3.61
C ALA A 80 -25.44 12.28 -2.09
N GLY A 81 -24.95 13.20 -1.27
CA GLY A 81 -25.34 13.30 0.14
C GLY A 81 -24.69 12.29 1.09
N LYS A 82 -23.52 11.73 0.74
CA LYS A 82 -22.72 10.88 1.63
C LYS A 82 -21.40 11.56 1.99
N LEU A 83 -21.14 11.68 3.28
CA LEU A 83 -19.83 12.06 3.81
C LEU A 83 -18.93 10.82 3.88
N GLN A 84 -17.72 10.90 3.34
CA GLN A 84 -16.67 9.92 3.52
C GLN A 84 -15.50 10.58 4.27
N ILE A 85 -15.01 9.90 5.29
CA ILE A 85 -13.79 10.29 6.02
C ILE A 85 -12.83 9.13 5.90
N GLN A 86 -11.61 9.41 5.42
CA GLN A 86 -10.52 8.43 5.30
C GLN A 86 -9.50 8.68 6.40
N ILE A 87 -9.27 7.67 7.22
CA ILE A 87 -8.37 7.70 8.37
C ILE A 87 -7.17 6.82 8.02
N LEU A 88 -5.95 7.34 8.23
CA LEU A 88 -4.74 6.55 8.05
C LEU A 88 -4.73 5.37 9.05
N GLU A 89 -4.49 4.16 8.55
CA GLU A 89 -4.31 2.99 9.40
C GLU A 89 -2.86 2.98 9.95
N ASP A 90 -2.63 3.78 11.00
CA ASP A 90 -1.32 3.98 11.64
C ASP A 90 -1.13 3.18 12.93
N GLY A 91 -2.10 2.30 13.25
CA GLY A 91 -2.08 1.49 14.47
C GLY A 91 -2.69 2.17 15.69
N THR A 92 -3.26 3.38 15.57
CA THR A 92 -3.95 4.07 16.66
C THR A 92 -5.17 3.30 17.14
N TYR A 93 -5.91 2.67 16.20
CA TYR A 93 -6.97 1.72 16.53
C TYR A 93 -6.51 0.29 16.33
N LYS A 94 -6.70 -0.54 17.35
CA LYS A 94 -6.41 -1.97 17.29
C LYS A 94 -7.45 -2.73 16.47
N THR A 95 -8.70 -2.26 16.51
CA THR A 95 -9.84 -2.89 15.82
C THR A 95 -10.76 -1.82 15.20
N LEU A 96 -11.60 -2.24 14.24
CA LEU A 96 -12.67 -1.37 13.72
C LEU A 96 -13.74 -1.06 14.79
N ASP A 97 -13.87 -1.95 15.76
CA ASP A 97 -14.82 -1.80 16.87
C ASP A 97 -14.43 -0.63 17.78
N ASP A 98 -13.11 -0.46 18.03
CA ASP A 98 -12.60 0.68 18.83
C ASP A 98 -13.02 2.02 18.22
N LEU A 99 -12.97 2.14 16.88
CA LEU A 99 -13.41 3.34 16.17
C LEU A 99 -14.94 3.45 16.16
N SER A 100 -15.66 2.34 15.96
CA SER A 100 -17.12 2.30 15.95
C SER A 100 -17.73 2.64 17.31
N ASP A 101 -17.04 2.33 18.40
CA ASP A 101 -17.47 2.65 19.77
C ASP A 101 -17.20 4.11 20.18
N GLN A 102 -16.50 4.87 19.34
CA GLN A 102 -16.23 6.29 19.61
C GLN A 102 -17.53 7.08 19.78
N LEU A 103 -17.60 7.90 20.84
CA LEU A 103 -18.80 8.68 21.16
C LEU A 103 -18.83 10.02 20.42
N LEU A 104 -19.97 10.29 19.82
CA LEU A 104 -20.32 11.56 19.18
C LEU A 104 -21.38 12.28 20.02
N ILE A 105 -21.22 13.57 20.20
CA ILE A 105 -22.19 14.39 20.91
C ILE A 105 -22.99 15.22 19.90
N SER A 106 -24.30 15.03 19.87
CA SER A 106 -25.19 15.82 19.03
C SER A 106 -25.37 17.26 19.54
N SER A 107 -25.91 18.13 18.71
CA SER A 107 -26.23 19.53 19.11
C SER A 107 -27.25 19.60 20.24
N SER A 108 -28.03 18.53 20.47
CA SER A 108 -28.98 18.41 21.58
C SER A 108 -28.34 17.85 22.86
N GLY A 109 -27.03 17.56 22.87
CA GLY A 109 -26.32 16.99 24.01
C GLY A 109 -26.46 15.46 24.16
N LYS A 110 -27.16 14.77 23.25
CA LYS A 110 -27.26 13.31 23.27
C LYS A 110 -25.98 12.69 22.71
N GLN A 111 -25.60 11.55 23.28
CA GLN A 111 -24.44 10.77 22.87
C GLN A 111 -24.86 9.59 22.00
N TYR A 112 -24.10 9.35 20.93
CA TYR A 112 -24.28 8.24 20.01
C TYR A 112 -22.93 7.60 19.72
N ARG A 113 -22.90 6.28 19.48
CA ARG A 113 -21.69 5.62 18.97
C ARG A 113 -21.55 5.90 17.48
N LEU A 114 -20.31 6.03 17.01
CA LEU A 114 -20.04 6.24 15.59
C LEU A 114 -20.63 5.10 14.75
N GLY A 115 -20.50 3.85 15.18
CA GLY A 115 -21.01 2.67 14.47
C GLY A 115 -22.55 2.61 14.38
N ASP A 116 -23.30 3.34 15.21
CA ASP A 116 -24.77 3.41 15.15
C ASP A 116 -25.26 4.30 13.99
N ILE A 117 -24.40 5.22 13.52
CA ILE A 117 -24.77 6.23 12.53
C ILE A 117 -23.92 6.19 11.26
N ALA A 118 -22.78 5.53 11.30
CA ALA A 118 -21.82 5.42 10.21
C ALA A 118 -21.41 3.97 9.95
N ARG A 119 -21.08 3.67 8.70
CA ARG A 119 -20.43 2.41 8.32
C ARG A 119 -18.93 2.61 8.36
N VAL A 120 -18.25 1.75 9.12
CA VAL A 120 -16.80 1.76 9.29
C VAL A 120 -16.23 0.52 8.62
N GLU A 121 -15.30 0.69 7.68
CA GLU A 121 -14.68 -0.43 6.97
C GLU A 121 -13.24 -0.13 6.55
N ARG A 122 -12.42 -1.18 6.47
CA ARG A 122 -11.07 -1.07 5.91
C ARG A 122 -11.11 -0.90 4.41
N GLY A 123 -10.18 -0.11 3.89
CA GLY A 123 -10.04 0.13 2.46
C GLY A 123 -8.68 0.73 2.13
N TYR A 124 -8.63 1.41 1.01
CA TYR A 124 -7.44 2.12 0.56
C TYR A 124 -7.79 3.55 0.23
N ALA A 125 -6.78 4.43 0.32
CA ALA A 125 -6.97 5.85 0.04
C ALA A 125 -7.51 6.07 -1.38
N GLU A 126 -8.54 6.90 -1.50
CA GLU A 126 -9.17 7.31 -2.76
C GLU A 126 -9.20 8.84 -2.86
N PRO A 127 -8.68 9.41 -3.94
CA PRO A 127 -8.02 8.74 -5.07
C PRO A 127 -6.67 8.13 -4.67
N PRO A 128 -6.23 7.03 -5.35
CA PRO A 128 -4.92 6.44 -5.08
C PRO A 128 -3.82 7.44 -5.42
N GLN A 129 -2.86 7.62 -4.51
CA GLN A 129 -1.74 8.57 -4.71
C GLN A 129 -0.74 8.04 -5.73
N THR A 130 -0.49 6.75 -5.72
CA THR A 130 0.39 6.05 -6.66
C THR A 130 -0.27 4.77 -7.11
N MET A 131 -0.07 4.40 -8.37
CA MET A 131 -0.56 3.14 -8.91
C MET A 131 0.44 2.60 -9.92
N MET A 132 0.73 1.31 -9.82
CA MET A 132 1.56 0.61 -10.80
C MET A 132 0.78 -0.52 -11.44
N ARG A 133 1.01 -0.70 -12.75
CA ARG A 133 0.49 -1.83 -13.52
C ARG A 133 1.62 -2.44 -14.36
N VAL A 134 1.61 -3.74 -14.47
CA VAL A 134 2.47 -4.51 -15.37
C VAL A 134 1.54 -5.33 -16.26
N ASP A 135 1.63 -5.15 -17.57
CA ASP A 135 0.76 -5.79 -18.56
C ASP A 135 -0.73 -5.64 -18.26
N GLY A 136 -1.13 -4.43 -17.83
CA GLY A 136 -2.50 -4.09 -17.46
C GLY A 136 -2.96 -4.62 -16.08
N ARG A 137 -2.22 -5.54 -15.45
CA ARG A 137 -2.52 -6.11 -14.12
C ARG A 137 -2.03 -5.19 -13.00
N ARG A 138 -2.72 -5.23 -11.85
CA ARG A 138 -2.26 -4.51 -10.65
C ARG A 138 -0.88 -5.02 -10.23
N ALA A 139 0.02 -4.10 -9.90
CA ALA A 139 1.39 -4.44 -9.55
C ALA A 139 1.96 -3.55 -8.46
N VAL A 140 2.96 -4.06 -7.74
CA VAL A 140 3.87 -3.30 -6.89
C VAL A 140 5.26 -3.39 -7.49
N GLY A 141 5.90 -2.25 -7.70
CA GLY A 141 7.28 -2.16 -8.13
C GLY A 141 8.22 -2.39 -6.96
N ILE A 142 9.29 -3.15 -7.19
CA ILE A 142 10.36 -3.37 -6.22
C ILE A 142 11.64 -2.86 -6.86
N GLY A 143 12.15 -1.75 -6.34
CA GLY A 143 13.43 -1.16 -6.78
C GLY A 143 14.53 -1.54 -5.80
N VAL A 144 15.63 -2.07 -6.32
CA VAL A 144 16.80 -2.42 -5.55
C VAL A 144 17.96 -1.50 -5.96
N SER A 145 18.56 -0.84 -4.97
CA SER A 145 19.78 -0.04 -5.15
C SER A 145 20.94 -0.77 -4.49
N THR A 146 22.07 -0.80 -5.18
CA THR A 146 23.31 -1.40 -4.68
C THR A 146 24.20 -0.34 -3.99
N GLU A 147 25.08 -0.80 -3.12
CA GLU A 147 26.12 0.06 -2.54
C GLU A 147 27.10 0.54 -3.62
N GLU A 148 27.75 1.66 -3.37
CA GLU A 148 28.77 2.21 -4.27
C GLU A 148 30.02 1.30 -4.28
N GLY A 149 30.53 0.98 -5.48
CA GLY A 149 31.73 0.17 -5.65
C GLY A 149 31.54 -1.33 -5.58
N VAL A 150 30.32 -1.85 -5.41
CA VAL A 150 30.06 -3.30 -5.43
C VAL A 150 30.07 -3.87 -6.86
N ASP A 151 30.34 -5.16 -6.98
CA ASP A 151 30.19 -5.89 -8.23
C ASP A 151 28.70 -6.13 -8.54
N VAL A 152 28.12 -5.24 -9.34
CA VAL A 152 26.70 -5.28 -9.75
C VAL A 152 26.34 -6.61 -10.43
N VAL A 153 27.30 -7.26 -11.14
CA VAL A 153 27.06 -8.55 -11.82
C VAL A 153 26.91 -9.66 -10.79
N LYS A 154 27.78 -9.69 -9.78
CA LYS A 154 27.72 -10.68 -8.70
C LYS A 154 26.48 -10.48 -7.84
N THR A 155 26.28 -9.28 -7.30
CA THR A 155 25.09 -8.95 -6.49
C THR A 155 23.80 -9.22 -7.24
N GLY A 156 23.75 -8.88 -8.55
CA GLY A 156 22.59 -9.15 -9.37
C GLY A 156 22.30 -10.64 -9.56
N ALA A 157 23.33 -11.47 -9.70
CA ALA A 157 23.18 -12.92 -9.79
C ALA A 157 22.64 -13.52 -8.48
N GLU A 158 23.10 -13.03 -7.33
CA GLU A 158 22.58 -13.42 -6.02
C GLU A 158 21.11 -13.02 -5.84
N ILE A 159 20.74 -11.80 -6.25
CA ILE A 159 19.35 -11.33 -6.28
C ILE A 159 18.49 -12.22 -7.17
N GLU A 160 18.92 -12.54 -8.40
CA GLU A 160 18.18 -13.44 -9.31
C GLU A 160 17.97 -14.83 -8.72
N SER A 161 19.00 -15.39 -8.08
CA SER A 161 18.92 -16.70 -7.40
C SER A 161 17.89 -16.68 -6.26
N LEU A 162 17.93 -15.63 -5.42
CA LEU A 162 17.00 -15.44 -4.31
C LEU A 162 15.56 -15.29 -4.84
N LEU A 163 15.35 -14.44 -5.84
CA LEU A 163 14.04 -14.24 -6.47
C LEU A 163 13.49 -15.53 -7.07
N ALA A 164 14.32 -16.32 -7.75
CA ALA A 164 13.91 -17.62 -8.28
C ALA A 164 13.45 -18.59 -7.18
N SER A 165 14.09 -18.56 -6.00
CA SER A 165 13.68 -19.37 -4.85
C SER A 165 12.34 -18.93 -4.26
N LEU A 166 12.12 -17.61 -4.14
CA LEU A 166 10.90 -17.03 -3.60
C LEU A 166 9.72 -17.17 -4.56
N THR A 167 9.96 -17.04 -5.87
CA THR A 167 8.92 -17.22 -6.90
C THR A 167 8.28 -18.60 -6.84
N ARG A 168 9.06 -19.65 -6.50
CA ARG A 168 8.52 -21.01 -6.33
C ARG A 168 7.55 -21.16 -5.14
N GLN A 169 7.59 -20.21 -4.21
CA GLN A 169 6.72 -20.19 -3.02
C GLN A 169 5.50 -19.27 -3.20
N MET A 170 5.48 -18.52 -4.30
CA MET A 170 4.38 -17.58 -4.56
C MET A 170 3.10 -18.33 -4.94
N PRO A 171 1.93 -17.81 -4.55
CA PRO A 171 0.64 -18.34 -4.99
C PRO A 171 0.50 -18.28 -6.51
N LEU A 172 -0.25 -19.22 -7.07
CA LEU A 172 -0.63 -19.17 -8.48
C LEU A 172 -1.45 -17.90 -8.74
N GLY A 173 -1.11 -17.18 -9.82
CA GLY A 173 -1.73 -15.90 -10.16
C GLY A 173 -0.94 -14.66 -9.67
N MET A 174 0.13 -14.86 -8.89
CA MET A 174 1.16 -13.83 -8.67
C MET A 174 2.33 -14.07 -9.61
N GLU A 175 2.83 -13.00 -10.22
CA GLU A 175 3.94 -13.05 -11.17
C GLU A 175 4.98 -11.99 -10.85
N LEU A 176 6.24 -12.41 -10.85
CA LEU A 176 7.38 -11.52 -10.68
C LEU A 176 8.05 -11.28 -12.04
N THR A 177 7.94 -10.05 -12.55
CA THR A 177 8.53 -9.63 -13.81
C THR A 177 9.73 -8.74 -13.55
N VAL A 178 10.89 -9.08 -14.14
CA VAL A 178 12.07 -8.22 -14.11
C VAL A 178 11.91 -7.15 -15.19
N LEU A 179 11.79 -5.89 -14.77
CA LEU A 179 11.56 -4.76 -15.67
C LEU A 179 12.86 -4.15 -16.19
N TYR A 180 13.88 -4.08 -15.35
CA TYR A 180 15.18 -3.51 -15.69
C TYR A 180 16.32 -4.37 -15.12
N PRO A 181 16.93 -5.27 -15.92
CA PRO A 181 17.98 -6.17 -15.46
C PRO A 181 19.37 -5.52 -15.63
N GLU A 182 19.72 -4.57 -14.76
CA GLU A 182 20.98 -3.82 -14.82
C GLU A 182 22.23 -4.74 -14.80
N ASN A 183 22.19 -5.81 -14.01
CA ASN A 183 23.27 -6.80 -13.94
C ASN A 183 23.53 -7.51 -15.29
N ARG A 184 22.47 -7.78 -16.06
CA ARG A 184 22.60 -8.38 -17.40
C ARG A 184 23.16 -7.39 -18.39
N ILE A 185 22.68 -6.15 -18.34
CA ILE A 185 23.19 -5.05 -19.19
C ILE A 185 24.68 -4.81 -18.93
N ALA A 186 25.09 -4.77 -17.65
CA ALA A 186 26.49 -4.61 -17.27
C ALA A 186 27.36 -5.80 -17.74
N ARG A 187 26.86 -7.04 -17.62
CA ARG A 187 27.53 -8.22 -18.10
C ARG A 187 27.74 -8.20 -19.62
N GLU A 188 26.72 -7.86 -20.37
CA GLU A 188 26.76 -7.76 -21.82
C GLU A 188 27.74 -6.69 -22.27
N ALA A 189 27.73 -5.50 -21.64
CA ALA A 189 28.66 -4.42 -21.91
C ALA A 189 30.13 -4.87 -21.65
N ASN A 190 30.40 -5.52 -20.53
CA ASN A 190 31.74 -6.02 -20.18
C ASN A 190 32.22 -7.10 -21.17
N SER A 191 31.35 -8.04 -21.56
CA SER A 191 31.71 -9.08 -22.53
C SER A 191 32.03 -8.53 -23.92
N THR A 192 31.24 -7.54 -24.37
CA THR A 192 31.44 -6.85 -25.65
C THR A 192 32.76 -6.05 -25.65
N PHE A 193 33.07 -5.40 -24.52
CA PHE A 193 34.35 -4.68 -24.37
C PHE A 193 35.56 -5.60 -24.46
N ILE A 194 35.54 -6.76 -23.78
CA ILE A 194 36.61 -7.74 -23.81
C ILE A 194 36.80 -8.31 -25.23
N LEU A 195 35.68 -8.62 -25.94
CA LEU A 195 35.74 -9.12 -27.30
C LEU A 195 36.31 -8.11 -28.30
N ASN A 196 36.14 -6.83 -28.05
CA ASN A 196 36.66 -5.75 -28.92
C ASN A 196 38.13 -5.39 -28.64
N LEU A 197 38.72 -5.90 -27.52
CA LEU A 197 40.10 -5.69 -27.13
C LEU A 197 41.02 -6.87 -27.54
N ALA A 198 40.48 -8.00 -27.96
CA ALA A 198 41.22 -9.22 -28.39
C ALA A 198 41.33 -9.27 -29.92
#